data_da08c3a260ce6c6b3d350d1781c58020
#
_entry.id   da08c3a260ce6c6b3d350d1781c58020
#
_cell.length_a   1.000
_cell.length_b   1.000
_cell.length_c   1.000
_cell.angle_alpha   90.00
_cell.angle_beta   90.00
_cell.angle_gamma   90.00
#
_symmetry.space_group_name_H-M   'P 1'
#
loop_
_entity.id
_entity.type
_entity.pdbx_description
1 polymer ?
#
loop_
_entity_poly.entity_id
_entity_poly.type
_entity_poly.pdbx_seq_one_letter_code
_entity_poly.pdbx_strand_id
1 'polypeptide(L)'
;MTSFLSHAKINLGLQVLNKREDDYHNIQSCFVEIDLEDTLDFSQASSFQLSVDDADIPIDESNLISKAYRFIRIRAEKVQTEFSIHLKKRIPIGGGLGGGSSNAA
;
A
#
# COMPACT_ATOMS: atom_id res chain seq x y z
N MET A 1 1.24 -17.44 -10.31
CA MET A 1 0.97 -16.01 -10.07
C MET A 1 -0.35 -15.87 -9.30
N THR A 2 -0.36 -15.02 -8.30
CA THR A 2 -1.56 -14.75 -7.50
C THR A 2 -1.84 -13.25 -7.56
N SER A 3 -3.08 -12.90 -7.82
CA SER A 3 -3.50 -11.50 -7.93
C SER A 3 -4.39 -11.12 -6.76
N PHE A 4 -4.17 -9.92 -6.22
CA PHE A 4 -4.97 -9.33 -5.16
C PHE A 4 -5.50 -7.98 -5.60
N LEU A 5 -6.74 -7.69 -5.20
CA LEU A 5 -7.34 -6.37 -5.39
C LEU A 5 -7.08 -5.52 -4.16
N SER A 6 -6.71 -4.28 -4.40
CA SER A 6 -6.39 -3.30 -3.36
C SER A 6 -7.29 -2.09 -3.54
N HIS A 7 -8.31 -1.97 -2.70
CA HIS A 7 -9.36 -0.99 -2.86
C HIS A 7 -9.01 0.37 -2.28
N ALA A 8 -9.54 1.42 -2.91
CA ALA A 8 -9.56 2.76 -2.36
C ALA A 8 -10.63 2.88 -1.29
N LYS A 9 -10.53 3.93 -0.49
CA LYS A 9 -11.53 4.29 0.52
C LYS A 9 -11.89 5.77 0.41
N ILE A 10 -13.07 6.11 0.89
CA ILE A 10 -13.47 7.49 1.14
C ILE A 10 -13.82 7.67 2.61
N ASN A 11 -13.71 8.90 3.08
CA ASN A 11 -14.13 9.29 4.42
C ASN A 11 -15.54 9.89 4.35
N LEU A 12 -16.45 9.34 5.13
CA LEU A 12 -17.76 9.93 5.31
C LEU A 12 -17.74 10.80 6.58
N GLY A 13 -17.54 12.10 6.38
CA GLY A 13 -17.34 13.02 7.49
C GLY A 13 -15.97 12.83 8.13
N LEU A 14 -15.16 13.87 8.13
CA LEU A 14 -13.85 13.88 8.76
C LEU A 14 -13.79 15.01 9.76
N GLN A 15 -13.54 14.67 11.02
CA GLN A 15 -13.28 15.66 12.06
C GLN A 15 -11.87 15.47 12.57
N VAL A 16 -11.05 16.52 12.42
CA VAL A 16 -9.70 16.56 12.98
C VAL A 16 -9.83 17.01 14.44
N LEU A 17 -9.34 16.18 15.35
CA LEU A 17 -9.38 16.43 16.78
C LEU A 17 -8.06 17.10 17.24
N ASN A 18 -7.62 16.80 18.44
CA ASN A 18 -6.41 17.40 19.00
C ASN A 18 -5.12 16.85 18.36
N LYS A 19 -4.09 17.68 18.30
CA LYS A 19 -2.75 17.28 17.85
C LYS A 19 -2.11 16.33 18.88
N ARG A 20 -1.49 15.26 18.38
CA ARG A 20 -0.79 14.27 19.20
C ARG A 20 0.69 14.65 19.37
N GLU A 21 1.36 13.99 20.31
CA GLU A 21 2.79 14.20 20.54
C GLU A 21 3.67 13.81 19.35
N ASP A 22 3.20 12.92 18.47
CA ASP A 22 3.90 12.47 17.27
C ASP A 22 3.66 13.36 16.04
N ASP A 23 3.16 14.59 16.23
CA ASP A 23 2.79 15.57 15.22
C ASP A 23 1.59 15.18 14.35
N TYR A 24 0.98 14.01 14.57
CA TYR A 24 -0.29 13.65 13.96
C TYR A 24 -1.45 14.15 14.79
N HIS A 25 -2.62 14.21 14.16
CA HIS A 25 -3.86 14.58 14.86
C HIS A 25 -4.74 13.35 15.05
N ASN A 26 -5.49 13.34 16.15
CA ASN A 26 -6.59 12.42 16.28
C ASN A 26 -7.69 12.82 15.31
N ILE A 27 -8.32 11.84 14.67
CA ILE A 27 -9.41 12.07 13.74
C ILE A 27 -10.61 11.22 14.12
N GLN A 28 -11.78 11.70 13.73
CA GLN A 28 -13.03 10.96 13.82
C GLN A 28 -13.63 10.90 12.42
N SER A 29 -13.82 9.69 11.90
CA SER A 29 -14.30 9.50 10.54
C SER A 29 -14.88 8.10 10.37
N CYS A 30 -15.75 7.96 9.38
CA CYS A 30 -16.19 6.65 8.90
C CYS A 30 -15.54 6.38 7.55
N PHE A 31 -14.82 5.27 7.42
CA PHE A 31 -14.20 4.86 6.17
C PHE A 31 -15.16 3.94 5.39
N VAL A 32 -15.25 4.18 4.10
CA VAL A 32 -16.02 3.33 3.19
C VAL A 32 -15.11 2.89 2.04
N GLU A 33 -14.99 1.58 1.86
CA GLU A 33 -14.29 0.99 0.74
C GLU A 33 -15.12 1.19 -0.54
N ILE A 34 -14.45 1.53 -1.63
CA ILE A 34 -15.12 1.76 -2.92
C ILE A 34 -14.54 0.84 -4.00
N ASP A 35 -15.23 0.75 -5.13
CA ASP A 35 -14.88 -0.18 -6.22
C ASP A 35 -13.64 0.24 -7.03
N LEU A 36 -13.15 1.46 -6.84
CA LEU A 36 -11.88 1.86 -7.45
C LEU A 36 -10.75 1.08 -6.78
N GLU A 37 -9.97 0.36 -7.57
CA GLU A 37 -9.00 -0.59 -7.03
C GLU A 37 -7.72 -0.65 -7.87
N ASP A 38 -6.61 -0.93 -7.20
CA ASP A 38 -5.36 -1.36 -7.81
C ASP A 38 -5.30 -2.88 -7.83
N THR A 39 -4.42 -3.43 -8.64
CA THR A 39 -4.16 -4.87 -8.67
C THR A 39 -2.69 -5.14 -8.36
N LEU A 40 -2.43 -6.07 -7.45
CA LEU A 40 -1.08 -6.55 -7.15
C LEU A 40 -0.97 -7.99 -7.63
N ASP A 41 -0.01 -8.22 -8.52
CA ASP A 41 0.30 -9.56 -9.03
C ASP A 41 1.58 -10.06 -8.37
N PHE A 42 1.51 -11.20 -7.69
CA PHE A 42 2.63 -11.82 -7.00
C PHE A 42 3.10 -13.05 -7.77
N SER A 43 4.41 -13.14 -7.97
CA SER A 43 5.05 -14.35 -8.54
C SER A 43 6.29 -14.68 -7.73
N GLN A 44 6.59 -15.97 -7.58
CA GLN A 44 7.85 -16.39 -6.95
C GLN A 44 9.02 -15.91 -7.81
N ALA A 45 10.08 -15.47 -7.15
CA ALA A 45 11.29 -14.99 -7.81
C ALA A 45 12.53 -15.35 -6.98
N SER A 46 13.70 -15.14 -7.57
CA SER A 46 14.98 -15.35 -6.88
C SER A 46 15.34 -14.19 -5.94
N SER A 47 14.77 -13.02 -6.17
CA SER A 47 14.96 -11.83 -5.35
C SER A 47 13.69 -10.97 -5.38
N PHE A 48 13.55 -10.11 -4.39
CA PHE A 48 12.43 -9.15 -4.36
C PHE A 48 12.56 -8.16 -5.52
N GLN A 49 11.47 -7.98 -6.24
CA GLN A 49 11.35 -6.99 -7.30
C GLN A 49 9.97 -6.34 -7.21
N LEU A 50 9.95 -5.02 -7.34
CA LEU A 50 8.72 -4.26 -7.44
C LEU A 50 8.69 -3.55 -8.78
N SER A 51 7.62 -3.72 -9.52
CA SER A 51 7.35 -2.97 -10.75
C SER A 51 5.97 -2.33 -10.66
N VAL A 52 5.83 -1.18 -11.30
CA VAL A 52 4.57 -0.42 -11.34
C VAL A 52 4.35 0.02 -12.78
N ASP A 53 3.11 0.00 -13.22
CA ASP A 53 2.75 0.44 -14.57
C ASP A 53 2.69 1.96 -14.73
N ASP A 54 2.98 2.72 -13.68
CA ASP A 54 3.04 4.18 -13.68
C ASP A 54 4.47 4.62 -13.32
N ALA A 55 5.15 5.29 -14.27
CA ALA A 55 6.53 5.73 -14.10
C ALA A 55 6.72 6.80 -13.00
N ASP A 56 5.66 7.51 -12.63
CA ASP A 56 5.70 8.53 -11.59
C ASP A 56 5.69 7.94 -10.17
N ILE A 57 5.44 6.64 -10.06
CA ILE A 57 5.43 5.96 -8.76
C ILE A 57 6.82 5.35 -8.52
N PRO A 58 7.48 5.69 -7.38
CA PRO A 58 8.78 5.12 -7.07
C PRO A 58 8.67 3.62 -6.81
N ILE A 59 9.72 2.89 -7.21
CA ILE A 59 9.84 1.44 -6.96
C ILE A 59 10.91 1.12 -5.93
N ASP A 60 11.47 2.13 -5.31
CA ASP A 60 12.49 2.01 -4.26
C ASP A 60 11.84 1.88 -2.86
N GLU A 61 12.64 2.04 -1.82
CA GLU A 61 12.18 1.92 -0.44
C GLU A 61 11.24 3.03 0.02
N SER A 62 11.02 4.07 -0.78
CA SER A 62 10.01 5.07 -0.48
C SER A 62 8.59 4.57 -0.77
N ASN A 63 8.44 3.52 -1.56
CA ASN A 63 7.15 2.88 -1.79
C ASN A 63 6.73 2.07 -0.56
N LEU A 64 5.48 2.23 -0.13
CA LEU A 64 4.96 1.54 1.06
C LEU A 64 4.95 0.02 0.90
N ILE A 65 4.79 -0.50 -0.32
CA ILE A 65 4.89 -1.94 -0.60
C ILE A 65 6.28 -2.45 -0.25
N SER A 66 7.32 -1.74 -0.68
CA SER A 66 8.71 -2.12 -0.39
C SER A 66 9.00 -2.07 1.11
N LYS A 67 8.49 -1.06 1.80
CA LYS A 67 8.63 -0.96 3.25
C LYS A 67 7.94 -2.10 3.99
N ALA A 68 6.72 -2.43 3.58
CA ALA A 68 5.94 -3.52 4.18
C ALA A 68 6.63 -4.87 3.94
N TYR A 69 7.10 -5.11 2.73
CA TYR A 69 7.82 -6.33 2.37
C TYR A 69 9.06 -6.52 3.25
N ARG A 70 9.88 -5.48 3.37
CA ARG A 70 11.08 -5.49 4.20
C ARG A 70 10.76 -5.74 5.67
N PHE A 71 9.73 -5.09 6.18
CA PHE A 71 9.29 -5.24 7.56
C PHE A 71 8.90 -6.69 7.88
N ILE A 72 8.12 -7.31 7.01
CA ILE A 72 7.70 -8.70 7.16
C ILE A 72 8.90 -9.64 7.03
N ARG A 73 9.79 -9.37 6.08
CA ARG A 73 10.97 -10.19 5.81
C ARG A 73 11.91 -10.29 7.02
N ILE A 74 12.12 -9.16 7.70
CA ILE A 74 12.96 -9.13 8.91
C ILE A 74 12.37 -9.97 10.02
N ARG A 75 11.03 -9.98 10.15
CA ARG A 75 10.32 -10.69 11.22
C ARG A 75 10.07 -12.17 10.91
N ALA A 76 9.98 -12.51 9.65
CA ALA A 76 9.70 -13.88 9.18
C ALA A 76 11.00 -14.56 8.75
N GLU A 77 11.95 -14.72 9.65
CA GLU A 77 13.30 -15.26 9.36
C GLU A 77 13.29 -16.64 8.69
N LYS A 78 12.25 -17.43 8.91
CA LYS A 78 12.13 -18.77 8.34
C LYS A 78 11.56 -18.79 6.92
N VAL A 79 11.02 -17.68 6.44
CA VAL A 79 10.48 -17.58 5.09
C VAL A 79 11.60 -17.18 4.15
N GLN A 80 12.01 -18.10 3.29
CA GLN A 80 13.09 -17.85 2.32
C GLN A 80 12.59 -17.56 0.91
N THR A 81 11.28 -17.61 0.70
CA THR A 81 10.70 -17.36 -0.61
C THR A 81 10.67 -15.85 -0.88
N GLU A 82 11.23 -15.48 -2.02
CA GLU A 82 11.16 -14.10 -2.52
C GLU A 82 10.07 -13.96 -3.58
N PHE A 83 9.57 -12.74 -3.76
CA PHE A 83 8.50 -12.46 -4.70
C PHE A 83 8.83 -11.30 -5.61
N SER A 84 8.37 -11.41 -6.84
CA SER A 84 8.23 -10.28 -7.76
C SER A 84 6.79 -9.79 -7.64
N ILE A 85 6.62 -8.50 -7.39
CA ILE A 85 5.31 -7.87 -7.25
C ILE A 85 5.14 -6.85 -8.36
N HIS A 86 4.07 -6.97 -9.12
CA HIS A 86 3.69 -5.98 -10.12
C HIS A 86 2.43 -5.26 -9.68
N LEU A 87 2.49 -3.94 -9.57
CA LEU A 87 1.36 -3.10 -9.21
C LEU A 87 0.76 -2.46 -10.45
N LYS A 88 -0.49 -2.75 -10.72
CA LYS A 88 -1.30 -2.06 -11.73
C LYS A 88 -2.07 -0.95 -11.02
N LYS A 89 -1.62 0.29 -11.23
CA LYS A 89 -2.12 1.45 -10.49
C LYS A 89 -3.33 2.06 -11.19
N ARG A 90 -4.44 2.17 -10.49
CA ARG A 90 -5.65 2.86 -10.95
C ARG A 90 -6.10 3.94 -9.98
N ILE A 91 -5.80 3.79 -8.69
CA ILE A 91 -6.14 4.77 -7.67
C ILE A 91 -5.19 5.96 -7.77
N PRO A 92 -5.70 7.20 -7.96
CA PRO A 92 -4.84 8.39 -8.04
C PRO A 92 -4.01 8.59 -6.77
N ILE A 93 -2.77 9.04 -6.95
CA ILE A 93 -1.87 9.36 -5.85
C ILE A 93 -2.25 10.71 -5.27
N GLY A 94 -2.18 10.82 -3.94
CA GLY A 94 -2.39 12.10 -3.25
C GLY A 94 -3.83 12.58 -3.24
N GLY A 95 -4.78 11.72 -3.62
CA GLY A 95 -6.19 12.06 -3.65
C GLY A 95 -6.94 11.83 -2.33
N GLY A 96 -6.25 11.44 -1.28
CA GLY A 96 -6.90 11.11 0.00
C GLY A 96 -7.66 9.79 -0.02
N LEU A 97 -7.41 8.93 -1.02
CA LEU A 97 -8.14 7.67 -1.23
C LEU A 97 -7.49 6.46 -0.58
N GLY A 98 -6.34 6.64 0.05
CA GLY A 98 -5.64 5.58 0.78
C GLY A 98 -5.05 4.48 -0.08
N GLY A 99 -4.82 4.73 -1.38
CA GLY A 99 -4.34 3.72 -2.32
C GLY A 99 -3.00 3.10 -1.95
N GLY A 100 -2.01 3.93 -1.62
CA GLY A 100 -0.68 3.46 -1.22
C GLY A 100 -0.70 2.60 0.04
N SER A 101 -1.46 3.01 1.04
CA SER A 101 -1.63 2.24 2.28
C SER A 101 -2.36 0.93 2.04
N SER A 102 -3.38 0.93 1.18
CA SER A 102 -4.10 -0.27 0.79
C SER A 102 -3.18 -1.24 0.05
N ASN A 103 -2.31 -0.73 -0.85
CA ASN A 103 -1.35 -1.57 -1.57
C ASN A 103 -0.40 -2.28 -0.59
N ALA A 104 0.05 -1.60 0.45
CA ALA A 104 0.98 -2.17 1.43
C ALA A 104 0.32 -3.19 2.36
N ALA A 105 -0.97 -3.05 2.58
CA ALA A 105 -1.71 -3.94 3.47
C ALA A 105 -1.85 -5.34 2.89
#